data_06692c38d19a9a5b5909c41a36e55c7d
#
_entry.id   06692c38d19a9a5b5909c41a36e55c7d
#
_cell.length_a   1.000
_cell.length_b   1.000
_cell.length_c   1.000
_cell.angle_alpha   90.00
_cell.angle_beta   90.00
_cell.angle_gamma   90.00
#
_symmetry.space_group_name_H-M   'P 1'
#
loop_
_entity.id
_entity.type
_entity.pdbx_description
1 polymer ?
#
loop_
_entity_poly.entity_id
_entity_poly.type
_entity_poly.pdbx_seq_one_letter_code
_entity_poly.pdbx_strand_id
1 'polypeptide(L)'
;MILYHISAKKLITRCTFSMLAASLILCPAVFSGCSAKTENVKNTDAGSQDPISATAIKLNTAVTVTIYDSQDRELLTECMNLCDKYEKIFSRTADDSELYQLNHRELTPVKGTEDTYQVSASLAELVSKGLDYSVLS
;
A
#
# COMPACT_ATOMS: atom_id res chain seq x y z
N MET A 1 -9.04 3.02 23.92
CA MET A 1 -8.16 2.42 22.88
C MET A 1 -8.63 0.98 22.69
N ILE A 2 -9.19 0.68 21.53
CA ILE A 2 -9.66 -0.68 21.23
C ILE A 2 -8.43 -1.44 20.73
N LEU A 3 -8.11 -2.54 21.39
CA LEU A 3 -6.97 -3.38 21.07
C LEU A 3 -7.45 -4.60 20.28
N TYR A 4 -6.84 -4.85 19.15
CA TYR A 4 -7.16 -5.99 18.30
C TYR A 4 -6.16 -7.12 18.49
N HIS A 5 -6.66 -8.34 18.59
CA HIS A 5 -5.86 -9.55 18.71
C HIS A 5 -5.95 -10.37 17.44
N ILE A 6 -4.80 -10.67 16.85
CA ILE A 6 -4.70 -11.49 15.64
C ILE A 6 -3.91 -12.76 15.97
N SER A 7 -4.44 -13.91 15.58
CA SER A 7 -3.76 -15.21 15.73
C SER A 7 -2.93 -15.51 14.48
N ALA A 8 -1.62 -15.64 14.65
CA ALA A 8 -0.67 -15.92 13.57
C ALA A 8 -0.95 -17.24 12.84
N LYS A 9 -1.51 -18.24 13.50
CA LYS A 9 -1.87 -19.54 12.90
C LYS A 9 -2.88 -19.40 11.77
N LYS A 10 -3.85 -18.48 11.90
CA LYS A 10 -4.86 -18.22 10.84
C LYS A 10 -4.26 -17.54 9.61
N LEU A 11 -3.22 -16.72 9.78
CA LEU A 11 -2.57 -15.99 8.70
C LEU A 11 -1.68 -16.90 7.84
N ILE A 12 -0.89 -17.77 8.48
CA ILE A 12 0.10 -18.62 7.81
C ILE A 12 -0.57 -19.73 6.99
N THR A 13 -1.65 -20.34 7.49
CA THR A 13 -2.30 -21.51 6.84
C THR A 13 -2.98 -21.14 5.51
N ARG A 14 -3.31 -19.86 5.29
CA ARG A 14 -3.98 -19.43 4.04
C ARG A 14 -3.03 -18.84 2.99
N CYS A 15 -1.86 -18.33 3.38
CA CYS A 15 -0.87 -17.81 2.43
C CYS A 15 -0.04 -18.89 1.72
N THR A 16 0.07 -20.09 2.25
CA THR A 16 0.90 -21.15 1.66
C THR A 16 0.26 -21.89 0.48
N PHE A 17 -1.04 -21.72 0.23
CA PHE A 17 -1.76 -22.48 -0.81
C PHE A 17 -1.85 -21.76 -2.17
N SER A 18 -1.44 -20.50 -2.30
CA SER A 18 -1.62 -19.71 -3.53
C SER A 18 -0.36 -19.49 -4.37
N MET A 19 0.78 -20.13 -4.04
CA MET A 19 2.06 -19.87 -4.74
C MET A 19 2.51 -20.97 -5.71
N LEU A 20 1.62 -21.87 -6.15
CA LEU A 20 2.02 -22.99 -7.01
C LEU A 20 1.25 -23.11 -8.32
N ALA A 21 0.97 -22.02 -9.01
CA ALA A 21 0.53 -22.10 -10.41
C ALA A 21 0.65 -20.75 -11.12
N ALA A 22 1.82 -20.39 -11.65
CA ALA A 22 1.93 -19.57 -12.86
C ALA A 22 3.39 -19.52 -13.31
N SER A 23 3.84 -20.60 -13.93
CA SER A 23 5.05 -20.61 -14.77
C SER A 23 4.61 -20.63 -16.22
N LEU A 24 5.28 -19.82 -17.06
CA LEU A 24 5.32 -19.86 -18.52
C LEU A 24 4.14 -19.30 -19.31
N ILE A 25 4.20 -18.00 -19.66
CA ILE A 25 3.91 -17.59 -21.04
C ILE A 25 4.95 -16.54 -21.46
N LEU A 26 5.87 -17.02 -22.30
CA LEU A 26 6.77 -16.21 -23.11
C LEU A 26 5.94 -15.59 -24.25
N CYS A 27 5.92 -14.27 -24.38
CA CYS A 27 5.43 -13.62 -25.60
C CYS A 27 6.33 -12.44 -25.97
N PRO A 28 6.87 -12.42 -27.21
CA PRO A 28 7.84 -11.41 -27.61
C PRO A 28 7.18 -10.12 -28.09
N ALA A 29 7.86 -9.05 -27.77
CA ALA A 29 7.96 -7.72 -28.37
C ALA A 29 7.04 -7.38 -29.54
N VAL A 30 6.27 -6.30 -29.39
CA VAL A 30 6.02 -5.33 -30.46
C VAL A 30 6.22 -3.93 -29.86
N PHE A 31 7.37 -3.31 -30.16
CA PHE A 31 7.59 -1.89 -29.99
C PHE A 31 6.79 -1.16 -31.06
N SER A 32 5.65 -0.61 -30.72
CA SER A 32 5.00 0.42 -31.51
C SER A 32 5.15 1.74 -30.79
N GLY A 33 6.08 2.55 -31.27
CA GLY A 33 6.25 3.92 -30.84
C GLY A 33 5.00 4.74 -31.20
N CYS A 34 4.24 5.20 -30.20
CA CYS A 34 3.29 6.28 -30.37
C CYS A 34 4.02 7.61 -30.18
N SER A 35 4.28 8.26 -31.31
CA SER A 35 4.65 9.67 -31.35
C SER A 35 3.40 10.48 -30.95
N ALA A 36 3.36 10.99 -29.74
CA ALA A 36 2.31 11.90 -29.29
C ALA A 36 2.50 13.26 -29.97
N LYS A 37 1.65 13.53 -30.97
CA LYS A 37 1.45 14.87 -31.49
C LYS A 37 0.87 15.75 -30.37
N THR A 38 1.62 16.77 -29.97
CA THR A 38 1.14 17.84 -29.11
C THR A 38 0.08 18.64 -29.87
N GLU A 39 -1.18 18.36 -29.67
CA GLU A 39 -2.26 19.24 -30.08
C GLU A 39 -2.44 20.32 -29.01
N ASN A 40 -2.16 21.55 -29.44
CA ASN A 40 -2.33 22.77 -28.67
C ASN A 40 -3.85 23.05 -28.58
N VAL A 41 -4.51 22.48 -27.56
CA VAL A 41 -5.89 22.86 -27.23
C VAL A 41 -5.84 24.15 -26.43
N LYS A 42 -6.12 25.25 -27.11
CA LYS A 42 -6.49 26.52 -26.49
C LYS A 42 -7.78 26.30 -25.71
N ASN A 43 -7.70 26.09 -24.41
CA ASN A 43 -8.85 26.22 -23.52
C ASN A 43 -8.89 27.63 -22.94
N THR A 44 -9.99 28.28 -23.27
CA THR A 44 -10.44 29.58 -22.79
C THR A 44 -10.83 29.49 -21.32
N ASP A 45 -10.25 30.38 -20.53
CA ASP A 45 -10.70 30.99 -19.28
C ASP A 45 -11.76 30.29 -18.38
N ALA A 46 -11.26 29.71 -17.32
CA ALA A 46 -11.75 29.95 -15.95
C ALA A 46 -10.56 29.68 -15.04
N GLY A 47 -10.12 30.65 -14.21
CA GLY A 47 -8.91 30.72 -13.40
C GLY A 47 -8.36 29.40 -12.83
N SER A 48 -7.90 28.53 -13.68
CA SER A 48 -7.29 27.26 -13.37
C SER A 48 -5.86 27.55 -12.95
N GLN A 49 -5.62 27.51 -11.66
CA GLN A 49 -4.26 27.46 -11.15
C GLN A 49 -3.60 26.16 -11.69
N ASP A 50 -2.35 26.25 -12.10
CA ASP A 50 -1.61 25.05 -12.50
C ASP A 50 -1.53 24.05 -11.33
N PRO A 51 -1.75 22.76 -11.57
CA PRO A 51 -1.70 21.78 -10.51
C PRO A 51 -0.30 21.67 -9.91
N ILE A 52 -0.24 21.52 -8.60
CA ILE A 52 1.01 21.24 -7.90
C ILE A 52 1.17 19.73 -7.69
N SER A 53 2.39 19.22 -7.82
CA SER A 53 2.67 17.80 -7.60
C SER A 53 3.97 17.56 -6.86
N ALA A 54 4.03 16.41 -6.19
CA ALA A 54 5.25 15.86 -5.61
C ALA A 54 5.34 14.36 -5.91
N THR A 55 6.55 13.89 -6.15
CA THR A 55 6.85 12.48 -6.37
C THR A 55 7.92 12.02 -5.38
N ALA A 56 7.70 10.88 -4.75
CA ALA A 56 8.67 10.25 -3.86
C ALA A 56 8.57 8.73 -3.95
N ILE A 57 9.64 8.04 -3.54
CA ILE A 57 9.61 6.58 -3.36
C ILE A 57 8.98 6.31 -2.00
N LYS A 58 7.80 5.69 -2.01
CA LYS A 58 7.00 5.33 -0.83
C LYS A 58 6.33 3.98 -1.09
N LEU A 59 6.07 3.21 -0.04
CA LEU A 59 5.41 1.91 -0.15
C LEU A 59 6.08 0.98 -1.18
N ASN A 60 7.40 1.08 -1.26
CA ASN A 60 8.26 0.34 -2.20
C ASN A 60 7.94 0.61 -3.70
N THR A 61 7.37 1.78 -4.01
CA THR A 61 7.04 2.21 -5.36
C THR A 61 7.19 3.73 -5.53
N ALA A 62 7.09 4.22 -6.77
CA ALA A 62 7.02 5.66 -7.03
C ALA A 62 5.58 6.14 -6.81
N VAL A 63 5.37 6.99 -5.82
CA VAL A 63 4.08 7.62 -5.52
C VAL A 63 4.13 9.07 -5.97
N THR A 64 3.16 9.47 -6.80
CA THR A 64 2.96 10.87 -7.22
C THR A 64 1.63 11.35 -6.71
N VAL A 65 1.65 12.47 -5.99
CA VAL A 65 0.45 13.18 -5.54
C VAL A 65 0.32 14.47 -6.33
N THR A 66 -0.85 14.73 -6.90
CA THR A 66 -1.16 15.95 -7.66
C THR A 66 -2.41 16.60 -7.10
N ILE A 67 -2.35 17.90 -6.81
CA ILE A 67 -3.45 18.71 -6.29
C ILE A 67 -3.85 19.71 -7.38
N TYR A 68 -5.12 19.71 -7.77
CA TYR A 68 -5.64 20.50 -8.89
C TYR A 68 -6.36 21.77 -8.46
N ASP A 69 -6.81 21.83 -7.21
CA ASP A 69 -7.71 22.86 -6.67
C ASP A 69 -7.08 23.71 -5.57
N SER A 70 -5.78 23.53 -5.31
CA SER A 70 -5.03 24.28 -4.29
C SER A 70 -3.57 24.43 -4.68
N GLN A 71 -2.95 25.52 -4.22
CA GLN A 71 -1.50 25.79 -4.31
C GLN A 71 -0.79 25.53 -2.98
N ASP A 72 -1.49 24.94 -2.03
CA ASP A 72 -0.94 24.64 -0.71
C ASP A 72 0.00 23.44 -0.77
N ARG A 73 1.30 23.71 -0.67
CA ARG A 73 2.34 22.68 -0.67
C ARG A 73 2.40 21.87 0.63
N GLU A 74 1.78 22.37 1.69
CA GLU A 74 1.71 21.63 2.96
C GLU A 74 0.86 20.38 2.80
N LEU A 75 -0.23 20.44 2.02
CA LEU A 75 -1.06 19.28 1.68
C LEU A 75 -0.26 18.16 0.99
N LEU A 76 0.69 18.49 0.09
CA LEU A 76 1.57 17.50 -0.51
C LEU A 76 2.45 16.82 0.53
N THR A 77 2.98 17.60 1.48
CA THR A 77 3.81 17.08 2.57
C THR A 77 2.98 16.17 3.49
N GLU A 78 1.76 16.57 3.83
CA GLU A 78 0.85 15.74 4.62
C GLU A 78 0.52 14.42 3.94
N CYS A 79 0.25 14.43 2.63
CA CYS A 79 0.01 13.22 1.85
C CYS A 79 1.22 12.28 1.88
N MET A 80 2.44 12.81 1.73
CA MET A 80 3.67 12.01 1.79
C MET A 80 3.93 11.45 3.20
N ASN A 81 3.67 12.24 4.24
CA ASN A 81 3.75 11.79 5.63
C ASN A 81 2.72 10.68 5.94
N LEU A 82 1.54 10.74 5.30
CA LEU A 82 0.54 9.69 5.42
C LEU A 82 1.03 8.37 4.79
N CYS A 83 1.72 8.43 3.64
CA CYS A 83 2.37 7.26 3.05
C CYS A 83 3.40 6.66 4.01
N ASP A 84 4.27 7.48 4.62
CA ASP A 84 5.26 7.02 5.61
C ASP A 84 4.60 6.34 6.81
N LYS A 85 3.51 6.93 7.30
CA LYS A 85 2.75 6.34 8.40
C LYS A 85 2.23 4.95 8.06
N TYR A 86 1.66 4.78 6.88
CA TYR A 86 1.13 3.48 6.45
C TYR A 86 2.23 2.48 6.09
N GLU A 87 3.38 2.94 5.60
CA GLU A 87 4.54 2.08 5.37
C GLU A 87 5.02 1.43 6.67
N LYS A 88 5.08 2.20 7.77
CA LYS A 88 5.41 1.67 9.10
C LYS A 88 4.40 0.65 9.66
N ILE A 89 3.18 0.65 9.16
CA ILE A 89 2.16 -0.31 9.59
C ILE A 89 2.12 -1.52 8.65
N PHE A 90 2.18 -1.30 7.33
CA PHE A 90 1.79 -2.27 6.32
C PHE A 90 2.93 -2.82 5.48
N SER A 91 4.16 -2.33 5.60
CA SER A 91 5.28 -2.84 4.82
C SER A 91 5.55 -4.30 5.17
N ARG A 92 5.76 -5.12 4.14
CA ARG A 92 6.19 -6.50 4.28
C ARG A 92 7.70 -6.67 4.32
N THR A 93 8.43 -5.61 4.01
CA THR A 93 9.89 -5.64 3.77
C THR A 93 10.66 -4.72 4.71
N ALA A 94 10.02 -3.68 5.27
CA ALA A 94 10.64 -2.83 6.26
C ALA A 94 10.56 -3.52 7.64
N ASP A 95 11.71 -3.80 8.23
CA ASP A 95 11.85 -4.54 9.50
C ASP A 95 11.23 -3.80 10.71
N ASP A 96 11.15 -2.48 10.63
CA ASP A 96 10.50 -1.63 11.63
C ASP A 96 8.98 -1.54 11.48
N SER A 97 8.39 -2.19 10.47
CA SER A 97 6.94 -2.15 10.25
C SER A 97 6.20 -3.19 11.09
N GLU A 98 4.98 -2.84 11.51
CA GLU A 98 4.15 -3.72 12.36
C GLU A 98 3.79 -5.04 11.65
N LEU A 99 3.47 -4.99 10.35
CA LEU A 99 3.15 -6.18 9.57
C LEU A 99 4.37 -7.11 9.39
N TYR A 100 5.56 -6.54 9.17
CA TYR A 100 6.79 -7.32 9.10
C TYR A 100 7.05 -8.06 10.42
N GLN A 101 7.02 -7.34 11.53
CA GLN A 101 7.22 -7.90 12.87
C GLN A 101 6.18 -8.97 13.21
N LEU A 102 4.91 -8.77 12.83
CA LEU A 102 3.87 -9.79 13.00
C LEU A 102 4.19 -11.07 12.20
N ASN A 103 4.61 -10.92 10.93
CA ASN A 103 4.93 -12.06 10.07
C ASN A 103 6.16 -12.85 10.54
N HIS A 104 7.13 -12.17 11.15
CA HIS A 104 8.36 -12.77 11.68
C HIS A 104 8.26 -13.16 13.15
N ARG A 105 7.09 -12.97 13.80
CA ARG A 105 6.84 -13.26 15.21
C ARG A 105 7.76 -12.48 16.17
N GLU A 106 8.10 -11.27 15.78
CA GLU A 106 8.96 -10.37 16.56
C GLU A 106 8.15 -9.53 17.56
N LEU A 107 6.81 -9.49 17.41
CA LEU A 107 5.93 -8.86 18.38
C LEU A 107 5.84 -9.72 19.65
N THR A 108 5.64 -9.05 20.80
CA THR A 108 5.43 -9.76 22.07
C THR A 108 4.05 -10.40 22.08
N PRO A 109 3.94 -11.73 22.34
CA PRO A 109 2.66 -12.40 22.45
C PRO A 109 1.83 -11.85 23.62
N VAL A 110 0.52 -11.92 23.49
CA VAL A 110 -0.40 -11.60 24.59
C VAL A 110 -0.19 -12.60 25.71
N LYS A 111 -0.13 -12.11 26.97
CA LYS A 111 0.12 -12.93 28.15
C LYS A 111 -0.85 -14.13 28.20
N GLY A 112 -0.27 -15.34 28.31
CA GLY A 112 -1.04 -16.59 28.34
C GLY A 112 -1.39 -17.17 26.99
N THR A 113 -0.85 -16.63 25.87
CA THR A 113 -1.00 -17.15 24.52
C THR A 113 0.37 -17.28 23.86
N GLU A 114 0.49 -18.21 22.90
CA GLU A 114 1.74 -18.41 22.15
C GLU A 114 1.74 -17.70 20.78
N ASP A 115 0.57 -17.59 20.14
CA ASP A 115 0.41 -17.13 18.75
C ASP A 115 -0.62 -15.99 18.62
N THR A 116 -0.89 -15.27 19.71
CA THR A 116 -1.82 -14.13 19.66
C THR A 116 -1.06 -12.85 19.95
N TYR A 117 -1.15 -11.89 19.06
CA TYR A 117 -0.44 -10.63 19.13
C TYR A 117 -1.41 -9.46 19.19
N GLN A 118 -0.99 -8.41 19.88
CA GLN A 118 -1.71 -7.16 19.93
C GLN A 118 -1.18 -6.28 18.79
N VAL A 119 -2.09 -5.78 17.94
CA VAL A 119 -1.76 -4.96 16.79
C VAL A 119 -2.58 -3.69 16.74
N SER A 120 -2.15 -2.73 15.93
CA SER A 120 -2.91 -1.50 15.66
C SER A 120 -4.27 -1.79 15.02
N ALA A 121 -5.23 -0.88 15.20
CA ALA A 121 -6.54 -0.98 14.58
C ALA A 121 -6.45 -1.03 13.05
N SER A 122 -5.54 -0.25 12.46
CA SER A 122 -5.33 -0.20 11.02
C SER A 122 -4.82 -1.54 10.47
N LEU A 123 -3.89 -2.18 11.16
CA LEU A 123 -3.40 -3.50 10.74
C LEU A 123 -4.47 -4.58 10.92
N ALA A 124 -5.21 -4.55 12.01
CA ALA A 124 -6.32 -5.48 12.24
C ALA A 124 -7.40 -5.38 11.15
N GLU A 125 -7.76 -4.16 10.75
CA GLU A 125 -8.72 -3.92 9.67
C GLU A 125 -8.20 -4.43 8.32
N LEU A 126 -6.94 -4.16 7.98
CA LEU A 126 -6.33 -4.66 6.74
C LEU A 126 -6.34 -6.19 6.68
N VAL A 127 -5.94 -6.85 7.77
CA VAL A 127 -5.92 -8.32 7.85
C VAL A 127 -7.34 -8.88 7.74
N SER A 128 -8.33 -8.27 8.41
CA SER A 128 -9.74 -8.69 8.32
C SER A 128 -10.24 -8.61 6.88
N LYS A 129 -10.04 -7.47 6.23
CA LYS A 129 -10.43 -7.30 4.81
C LYS A 129 -9.72 -8.31 3.89
N GLY A 130 -8.42 -8.52 4.09
CA GLY A 130 -7.67 -9.50 3.31
C GLY A 130 -8.22 -10.94 3.46
N LEU A 131 -8.64 -11.32 4.68
CA LEU A 131 -9.28 -12.61 4.93
C LEU A 131 -10.65 -12.70 4.26
N ASP A 132 -11.47 -11.65 4.31
CA ASP A 132 -12.77 -11.61 3.66
C ASP A 132 -12.64 -11.78 2.14
N TYR A 133 -11.73 -11.06 1.49
CA TYR A 133 -11.45 -11.22 0.07
C TYR A 133 -10.91 -12.59 -0.30
N SER A 134 -10.13 -13.23 0.58
CA SER A 134 -9.60 -14.57 0.33
C SER A 134 -10.67 -15.68 0.31
N VAL A 135 -11.86 -15.41 0.83
CA VAL A 135 -13.00 -16.33 0.79
C VAL A 135 -13.80 -16.18 -0.50
N LEU A 136 -13.69 -15.01 -1.16
CA LEU A 136 -14.43 -14.69 -2.38
C LEU A 136 -13.68 -15.10 -3.66
N SER A 137 -12.40 -15.46 -3.56
CA SER A 137 -11.52 -15.89 -4.66
C SER A 137 -11.25 -17.39 -4.61
#